data_e01924be08b73705351651a1022fd514
#
_entry.id   e01924be08b73705351651a1022fd514
#
_cell.length_a   1.000
_cell.length_b   1.000
_cell.length_c   1.000
_cell.angle_alpha   90.00
_cell.angle_beta   90.00
_cell.angle_gamma   90.00
#
_symmetry.space_group_name_H-M   'P 1'
#
loop_
_entity.id
_entity.type
_entity.pdbx_description
1 polymer ?
#
loop_
_entity_poly.entity_id
_entity_poly.type
_entity_poly.pdbx_seq_one_letter_code
_entity_poly.pdbx_strand_id
1 'polypeptide(L)'
;RGLGDVYKRQFLTQNPEMANAPLKDQFITFITNRSIVYHLGNVSETLFFVMCSMLIVDIVDKHGGFRAVTGYIRTANKRKLLWYISFAAFFFSALLDNLAAAIVIMAVLRKLVPDRTDRLKYACMVIIAANAGGSWSPIGDVTTILLWVGKNVTAMHQISHVFFPALINLLVPLTIANFWLFKKDATLRVMSEEEMADEYAPEIPNHSRRVIFVIGVLSLALVPVFQMVTDLPPFLGVLLGLVVLWFYTDIM
;
A
#
# COMPACT_ATOMS: atom_id res chain seq x y z
N ARG A 1 19.33 25.86 25.01
CA ARG A 1 18.46 26.56 25.97
C ARG A 1 17.12 27.01 25.33
N GLY A 2 17.07 27.49 24.08
CA GLY A 2 15.86 28.05 23.48
C GLY A 2 14.70 27.09 23.16
N LEU A 3 14.98 25.87 22.68
CA LEU A 3 13.90 24.92 22.32
C LEU A 3 13.13 24.43 23.55
N GLY A 4 13.84 24.08 24.63
CA GLY A 4 13.21 23.61 25.87
C GLY A 4 12.27 24.66 26.50
N ASP A 5 12.64 25.94 26.43
CA ASP A 5 11.82 27.02 26.97
C ASP A 5 10.56 27.29 26.11
N VAL A 6 10.64 27.13 24.79
CA VAL A 6 9.49 27.25 23.90
C VAL A 6 8.47 26.14 24.15
N TYR A 7 8.92 24.90 24.23
CA TYR A 7 8.06 23.75 24.53
C TYR A 7 7.44 23.86 25.94
N LYS A 8 8.20 24.31 26.92
CA LYS A 8 7.69 24.52 28.28
C LYS A 8 6.60 25.60 28.31
N ARG A 9 6.82 26.74 27.66
CA ARG A 9 5.80 27.79 27.57
C ARG A 9 4.53 27.30 26.89
N GLN A 10 4.66 26.59 25.78
CA GLN A 10 3.52 26.03 25.04
C GLN A 10 2.75 25.01 25.90
N PHE A 11 3.46 24.16 26.66
CA PHE A 11 2.84 23.22 27.60
C PHE A 11 2.05 23.93 28.70
N LEU A 12 2.64 24.92 29.35
CA LEU A 12 1.98 25.67 30.44
C LEU A 12 0.80 26.52 29.94
N THR A 13 0.86 27.02 28.70
CA THR A 13 -0.27 27.72 28.09
C THR A 13 -1.47 26.81 27.86
N GLN A 14 -1.24 25.53 27.58
CA GLN A 14 -2.29 24.55 27.32
C GLN A 14 -2.76 23.80 28.58
N ASN A 15 -2.00 23.89 29.68
CA ASN A 15 -2.32 23.27 30.97
C ASN A 15 -2.07 24.30 32.09
N PRO A 16 -2.90 25.34 32.20
CA PRO A 16 -2.68 26.42 33.15
C PRO A 16 -2.71 25.95 34.64
N GLU A 17 -3.40 24.85 34.92
CA GLU A 17 -3.45 24.21 36.24
C GLU A 17 -2.08 23.67 36.69
N MET A 18 -1.21 23.35 35.73
CA MET A 18 0.14 22.83 36.00
C MET A 18 1.15 23.92 36.29
N ALA A 19 0.81 25.20 36.09
CA ALA A 19 1.74 26.31 36.32
C ALA A 19 2.26 26.40 37.76
N ASN A 20 1.43 26.00 38.72
CA ASN A 20 1.76 26.00 40.16
C ASN A 20 2.22 24.63 40.69
N ALA A 21 2.25 23.60 39.86
CA ALA A 21 2.70 22.26 40.24
C ALA A 21 4.24 22.19 40.41
N PRO A 22 4.77 21.26 41.22
CA PRO A 22 6.20 21.03 41.33
C PRO A 22 6.84 20.76 39.96
N LEU A 23 8.06 21.26 39.76
CA LEU A 23 8.76 21.15 38.47
C LEU A 23 8.89 19.69 37.96
N LYS A 24 9.01 18.75 38.92
CA LYS A 24 9.05 17.31 38.65
C LYS A 24 7.74 16.81 38.02
N ASP A 25 6.60 17.24 38.57
CA ASP A 25 5.28 16.82 38.09
C ASP A 25 4.95 17.46 36.75
N GLN A 26 5.31 18.75 36.55
CA GLN A 26 5.24 19.39 35.24
C GLN A 26 6.04 18.62 34.16
N PHE A 27 7.26 18.21 34.52
CA PHE A 27 8.15 17.48 33.62
C PHE A 27 7.64 16.07 33.30
N ILE A 28 7.17 15.32 34.30
CA ILE A 28 6.59 13.98 34.13
C ILE A 28 5.35 14.06 33.25
N THR A 29 4.44 14.98 33.53
CA THR A 29 3.20 15.15 32.76
C THR A 29 3.49 15.57 31.31
N PHE A 30 4.46 16.45 31.09
CA PHE A 30 4.89 16.84 29.77
C PHE A 30 5.48 15.67 28.98
N ILE A 31 6.39 14.90 29.56
CA ILE A 31 6.99 13.73 28.90
C ILE A 31 5.93 12.67 28.63
N THR A 32 5.13 12.32 29.65
CA THR A 32 4.18 11.21 29.54
C THR A 32 3.05 11.55 28.57
N ASN A 33 2.34 12.66 28.81
CA ASN A 33 1.11 12.93 28.06
C ASN A 33 1.34 13.57 26.69
N ARG A 34 2.41 14.32 26.52
CA ARG A 34 2.62 15.07 25.29
C ARG A 34 3.73 14.52 24.39
N SER A 35 4.81 14.00 24.95
CA SER A 35 5.86 13.42 24.13
C SER A 35 5.64 11.94 23.87
N ILE A 36 5.48 11.13 24.92
CA ILE A 36 5.39 9.68 24.77
C ILE A 36 4.01 9.26 24.25
N VAL A 37 2.94 9.62 24.98
CA VAL A 37 1.57 9.16 24.64
C VAL A 37 1.12 9.71 23.28
N TYR A 38 1.40 11.00 23.01
CA TYR A 38 1.05 11.61 21.72
C TYR A 38 1.78 10.96 20.55
N HIS A 39 3.11 10.79 20.63
CA HIS A 39 3.86 10.14 19.56
C HIS A 39 3.54 8.65 19.45
N LEU A 40 3.34 7.97 20.58
CA LEU A 40 2.90 6.58 20.58
C LEU A 40 1.53 6.42 19.94
N GLY A 41 0.59 7.35 20.22
CA GLY A 41 -0.71 7.39 19.57
C GLY A 41 -0.61 7.47 18.07
N ASN A 42 0.12 8.45 17.53
CA ASN A 42 0.30 8.65 16.10
C ASN A 42 0.99 7.45 15.42
N VAL A 43 2.01 6.87 16.06
CA VAL A 43 2.69 5.68 15.54
C VAL A 43 1.74 4.48 15.57
N SER A 44 0.95 4.33 16.63
CA SER A 44 -0.03 3.23 16.76
C SER A 44 -1.11 3.31 15.69
N GLU A 45 -1.63 4.50 15.37
CA GLU A 45 -2.60 4.69 14.27
C GLU A 45 -2.02 4.17 12.94
N THR A 46 -0.78 4.53 12.64
CA THR A 46 -0.11 4.08 11.42
C THR A 46 0.13 2.57 11.43
N LEU A 47 0.56 2.00 12.56
CA LEU A 47 0.77 0.55 12.68
C LEU A 47 -0.54 -0.23 12.49
N PHE A 48 -1.64 0.21 13.11
CA PHE A 48 -2.95 -0.40 12.90
C PHE A 48 -3.41 -0.28 11.46
N PHE A 49 -3.20 0.88 10.83
CA PHE A 49 -3.53 1.06 9.42
C PHE A 49 -2.78 0.05 8.54
N VAL A 50 -1.46 -0.02 8.65
CA VAL A 50 -0.62 -0.94 7.86
C VAL A 50 -0.98 -2.39 8.15
N MET A 51 -1.15 -2.76 9.41
CA MET A 51 -1.51 -4.13 9.79
C MET A 51 -2.86 -4.54 9.19
N CYS A 52 -3.89 -3.71 9.32
CA CYS A 52 -5.21 -4.02 8.77
C CYS A 52 -5.20 -4.07 7.24
N SER A 53 -4.48 -3.16 6.58
CA SER A 53 -4.35 -3.17 5.11
C SER A 53 -3.64 -4.44 4.61
N MET A 54 -2.55 -4.86 5.27
CA MET A 54 -1.86 -6.11 4.95
C MET A 54 -2.76 -7.34 5.16
N LEU A 55 -3.59 -7.36 6.22
CA LEU A 55 -4.56 -8.44 6.43
C LEU A 55 -5.62 -8.49 5.34
N ILE A 56 -6.13 -7.35 4.87
CA ILE A 56 -7.06 -7.31 3.72
C ILE A 56 -6.40 -7.94 2.49
N VAL A 57 -5.16 -7.56 2.19
CA VAL A 57 -4.41 -8.09 1.04
C VAL A 57 -4.17 -9.60 1.18
N ASP A 58 -3.78 -10.07 2.38
CA ASP A 58 -3.54 -11.50 2.65
C ASP A 58 -4.83 -12.33 2.50
N ILE A 59 -5.97 -11.83 2.98
CA ILE A 59 -7.28 -12.49 2.79
C ILE A 59 -7.62 -12.57 1.30
N VAL A 60 -7.46 -11.47 0.55
CA VAL A 60 -7.72 -11.44 -0.90
C VAL A 60 -6.82 -12.43 -1.65
N ASP A 61 -5.53 -12.50 -1.29
CA ASP A 61 -4.57 -13.42 -1.93
C ASP A 61 -4.89 -14.88 -1.63
N LYS A 62 -5.12 -15.22 -0.36
CA LYS A 62 -5.47 -16.60 0.06
C LYS A 62 -6.72 -17.13 -0.64
N HIS A 63 -7.70 -16.28 -0.90
CA HIS A 63 -8.90 -16.66 -1.63
C HIS A 63 -8.73 -16.57 -3.16
N GLY A 64 -7.52 -16.30 -3.66
CA GLY A 64 -7.23 -16.25 -5.09
C GLY A 64 -7.87 -15.05 -5.80
N GLY A 65 -8.18 -13.96 -5.08
CA GLY A 65 -8.80 -12.76 -5.65
C GLY A 65 -7.94 -12.11 -6.74
N PHE A 66 -6.61 -12.16 -6.62
CA PHE A 66 -5.70 -11.61 -7.63
C PHE A 66 -5.64 -12.39 -8.96
N ARG A 67 -6.26 -13.60 -9.04
CA ARG A 67 -6.38 -14.32 -10.32
C ARG A 67 -7.15 -13.54 -11.38
N ALA A 68 -8.07 -12.69 -10.97
CA ALA A 68 -8.79 -11.81 -11.90
C ALA A 68 -7.82 -10.91 -12.67
N VAL A 69 -6.75 -10.45 -12.02
CA VAL A 69 -5.72 -9.59 -12.63
C VAL A 69 -4.74 -10.39 -13.49
N THR A 70 -4.32 -11.58 -13.02
CA THR A 70 -3.37 -12.42 -13.76
C THR A 70 -3.92 -12.88 -15.11
N GLY A 71 -5.24 -13.09 -15.21
CA GLY A 71 -5.92 -13.45 -16.45
C GLY A 71 -5.77 -12.43 -17.57
N TYR A 72 -5.63 -11.15 -17.23
CA TYR A 72 -5.45 -10.07 -18.22
C TYR A 72 -3.98 -9.86 -18.64
N ILE A 73 -3.00 -10.37 -17.86
CA ILE A 73 -1.57 -10.13 -18.09
C ILE A 73 -0.93 -11.26 -18.94
N ARG A 74 -1.69 -12.02 -19.71
CA ARG A 74 -1.17 -13.10 -20.55
C ARG A 74 -0.57 -12.57 -21.85
N THR A 75 0.75 -12.61 -21.98
CA THR A 75 1.44 -12.31 -23.24
C THR A 75 2.71 -13.13 -23.35
N ALA A 76 2.95 -13.69 -24.53
CA ALA A 76 4.21 -14.38 -24.83
C ALA A 76 5.37 -13.40 -25.08
N ASN A 77 5.11 -12.12 -25.29
CA ASN A 77 6.13 -11.14 -25.60
C ASN A 77 6.72 -10.54 -24.32
N LYS A 78 8.02 -10.75 -24.06
CA LYS A 78 8.73 -10.27 -22.88
C LYS A 78 8.62 -8.76 -22.67
N ARG A 79 8.69 -7.96 -23.74
CA ARG A 79 8.59 -6.50 -23.64
C ARG A 79 7.18 -6.04 -23.29
N LYS A 80 6.15 -6.64 -23.90
CA LYS A 80 4.76 -6.32 -23.53
C LYS A 80 4.46 -6.71 -22.07
N LEU A 81 4.95 -7.87 -21.63
CA LEU A 81 4.81 -8.30 -20.24
C LEU A 81 5.47 -7.29 -19.27
N LEU A 82 6.66 -6.77 -19.62
CA LEU A 82 7.35 -5.77 -18.82
C LEU A 82 6.47 -4.52 -18.59
N TRP A 83 5.84 -4.02 -19.66
CA TRP A 83 4.93 -2.87 -19.56
C TRP A 83 3.71 -3.18 -18.70
N TYR A 84 3.01 -4.29 -18.95
CA TYR A 84 1.81 -4.66 -18.21
C TYR A 84 2.07 -4.83 -16.71
N ILE A 85 3.15 -5.53 -16.36
CA ILE A 85 3.50 -5.77 -14.96
C ILE A 85 3.93 -4.48 -14.27
N SER A 86 4.70 -3.62 -14.93
CA SER A 86 5.15 -2.36 -14.36
C SER A 86 3.99 -1.39 -14.12
N PHE A 87 3.07 -1.28 -15.07
CA PHE A 87 1.86 -0.48 -14.87
C PHE A 87 0.93 -1.09 -13.81
N ALA A 88 0.77 -2.41 -13.81
CA ALA A 88 0.00 -3.08 -12.76
C ALA A 88 0.61 -2.79 -11.38
N ALA A 89 1.92 -2.95 -11.21
CA ALA A 89 2.60 -2.65 -9.95
C ALA A 89 2.44 -1.18 -9.53
N PHE A 90 2.52 -0.24 -10.46
CA PHE A 90 2.35 1.18 -10.21
C PHE A 90 0.95 1.52 -9.68
N PHE A 91 -0.10 1.03 -10.33
CA PHE A 91 -1.47 1.32 -9.89
C PHE A 91 -1.88 0.51 -8.66
N PHE A 92 -1.43 -0.75 -8.55
CA PHE A 92 -1.68 -1.53 -7.34
C PHE A 92 -1.02 -0.91 -6.11
N SER A 93 0.20 -0.43 -6.24
CA SER A 93 0.90 0.22 -5.14
C SER A 93 0.23 1.50 -4.65
N ALA A 94 -0.47 2.21 -5.52
CA ALA A 94 -1.26 3.36 -5.10
C ALA A 94 -2.46 3.01 -4.20
N LEU A 95 -2.90 1.74 -4.20
CA LEU A 95 -4.06 1.25 -3.44
C LEU A 95 -3.68 0.36 -2.26
N LEU A 96 -2.60 -0.47 -2.41
CA LEU A 96 -2.29 -1.57 -1.50
C LEU A 96 -1.04 -1.33 -0.63
N ASP A 97 -0.33 -0.29 -0.76
CA ASP A 97 1.07 -0.04 -0.39
C ASP A 97 2.10 -0.70 -1.33
N ASN A 98 3.32 -0.17 -1.31
CA ASN A 98 4.39 -0.58 -2.21
C ASN A 98 4.90 -2.00 -1.92
N LEU A 99 4.95 -2.42 -0.65
CA LEU A 99 5.44 -3.74 -0.27
C LEU A 99 4.43 -4.82 -0.65
N ALA A 100 3.16 -4.65 -0.29
CA ALA A 100 2.09 -5.58 -0.62
C ALA A 100 1.92 -5.72 -2.14
N ALA A 101 1.90 -4.59 -2.88
CA ALA A 101 1.83 -4.60 -4.33
C ALA A 101 3.01 -5.37 -4.96
N ALA A 102 4.23 -5.15 -4.47
CA ALA A 102 5.40 -5.87 -4.95
C ALA A 102 5.30 -7.38 -4.68
N ILE A 103 4.88 -7.81 -3.49
CA ILE A 103 4.71 -9.22 -3.13
C ILE A 103 3.68 -9.89 -4.05
N VAL A 104 2.51 -9.28 -4.23
CA VAL A 104 1.44 -9.80 -5.09
C VAL A 104 1.91 -9.94 -6.53
N ILE A 105 2.50 -8.90 -7.11
CA ILE A 105 3.00 -8.95 -8.49
C ILE A 105 4.16 -9.95 -8.63
N MET A 106 5.00 -10.12 -7.62
CA MET A 106 6.06 -11.13 -7.61
C MET A 106 5.49 -12.56 -7.56
N ALA A 107 4.41 -12.81 -6.82
CA ALA A 107 3.72 -14.09 -6.82
C ALA A 107 3.17 -14.41 -8.23
N VAL A 108 2.57 -13.42 -8.90
CA VAL A 108 2.14 -13.52 -10.30
C VAL A 108 3.32 -13.81 -11.24
N LEU A 109 4.43 -13.09 -11.09
CA LEU A 109 5.62 -13.28 -11.90
C LEU A 109 6.22 -14.68 -11.80
N ARG A 110 6.19 -15.30 -10.61
CA ARG A 110 6.67 -16.68 -10.42
C ARG A 110 5.94 -17.66 -11.30
N LYS A 111 4.66 -17.42 -11.57
CA LYS A 111 3.81 -18.26 -12.42
C LYS A 111 3.97 -17.95 -13.91
N LEU A 112 4.12 -16.66 -14.25
CA LEU A 112 4.22 -16.25 -15.66
C LEU A 112 5.63 -16.42 -16.26
N VAL A 113 6.68 -16.35 -15.43
CA VAL A 113 8.09 -16.35 -15.87
C VAL A 113 8.86 -17.44 -15.17
N PRO A 114 8.96 -18.67 -15.75
CA PRO A 114 9.69 -19.79 -15.17
C PRO A 114 11.20 -19.50 -15.04
N ASP A 115 11.79 -18.81 -16.04
CA ASP A 115 13.22 -18.50 -16.02
C ASP A 115 13.58 -17.50 -14.91
N ARG A 116 14.53 -17.91 -14.04
CA ARG A 116 14.98 -17.12 -12.89
C ARG A 116 15.62 -15.80 -13.30
N THR A 117 16.42 -15.81 -14.36
CA THR A 117 17.16 -14.62 -14.81
C THR A 117 16.23 -13.56 -15.34
N ASP A 118 15.27 -13.94 -16.16
CA ASP A 118 14.27 -13.02 -16.68
C ASP A 118 13.34 -12.54 -15.55
N ARG A 119 12.94 -13.43 -14.64
CA ARG A 119 12.13 -13.07 -13.47
C ARG A 119 12.81 -12.02 -12.59
N LEU A 120 14.12 -12.08 -12.38
CA LEU A 120 14.86 -11.05 -11.65
C LEU A 120 14.81 -9.68 -12.35
N LYS A 121 14.89 -9.65 -13.68
CA LYS A 121 14.78 -8.38 -14.44
C LYS A 121 13.41 -7.74 -14.26
N TYR A 122 12.33 -8.55 -14.32
CA TYR A 122 10.98 -8.06 -14.04
C TYR A 122 10.83 -7.61 -12.60
N ALA A 123 11.39 -8.37 -11.64
CA ALA A 123 11.35 -8.03 -10.21
C ALA A 123 11.95 -6.66 -9.91
N CYS A 124 13.10 -6.33 -10.50
CA CYS A 124 13.70 -5.00 -10.35
C CYS A 124 12.75 -3.90 -10.84
N MET A 125 12.10 -4.11 -11.98
CA MET A 125 11.15 -3.14 -12.52
C MET A 125 9.87 -3.03 -11.68
N VAL A 126 9.38 -4.15 -11.12
CA VAL A 126 8.24 -4.16 -10.19
C VAL A 126 8.52 -3.33 -8.94
N ILE A 127 9.72 -3.47 -8.35
CA ILE A 127 10.11 -2.68 -7.18
C ILE A 127 10.14 -1.19 -7.52
N ILE A 128 10.74 -0.80 -8.64
CA ILE A 128 10.79 0.60 -9.09
C ILE A 128 9.37 1.12 -9.33
N ALA A 129 8.54 0.35 -10.03
CA ALA A 129 7.17 0.71 -10.36
C ALA A 129 6.28 0.83 -9.11
N ALA A 130 6.42 -0.10 -8.15
CA ALA A 130 5.68 -0.06 -6.90
C ALA A 130 6.04 1.15 -6.04
N ASN A 131 7.34 1.47 -5.92
CA ASN A 131 7.75 2.67 -5.19
C ASN A 131 7.28 3.96 -5.87
N ALA A 132 7.39 4.03 -7.20
CA ALA A 132 6.85 5.17 -7.95
C ALA A 132 5.32 5.27 -7.80
N GLY A 133 4.62 4.13 -7.82
CA GLY A 133 3.17 4.08 -7.64
C GLY A 133 2.70 4.49 -6.25
N GLY A 134 3.42 4.05 -5.21
CA GLY A 134 3.10 4.39 -3.82
C GLY A 134 3.26 5.88 -3.50
N SER A 135 4.16 6.57 -4.18
CA SER A 135 4.52 7.96 -3.83
C SER A 135 3.41 8.98 -4.10
N TRP A 136 2.56 8.77 -5.09
CA TRP A 136 1.52 9.75 -5.47
C TRP A 136 0.18 9.54 -4.74
N SER A 137 -0.02 8.39 -4.11
CA SER A 137 -1.22 8.09 -3.34
C SER A 137 -0.98 8.37 -1.84
N PRO A 138 -1.97 8.89 -1.11
CA PRO A 138 -1.85 9.11 0.34
C PRO A 138 -1.76 7.79 1.12
N ILE A 139 -2.20 6.67 0.55
CA ILE A 139 -2.21 5.33 1.17
C ILE A 139 -1.21 4.35 0.53
N GLY A 140 -0.48 4.78 -0.48
CA GLY A 140 0.39 3.91 -1.28
C GLY A 140 1.78 3.64 -0.69
N ASP A 141 2.15 4.33 0.39
CA ASP A 141 3.42 4.14 1.09
C ASP A 141 3.29 4.58 2.54
N VAL A 142 4.02 3.93 3.46
CA VAL A 142 4.02 4.30 4.89
C VAL A 142 4.42 5.77 5.10
N THR A 143 5.34 6.29 4.30
CA THR A 143 5.78 7.69 4.39
C THR A 143 4.67 8.67 3.98
N THR A 144 3.91 8.35 2.95
CA THR A 144 2.78 9.17 2.51
C THR A 144 1.62 9.11 3.49
N ILE A 145 1.37 7.93 4.08
CA ILE A 145 0.39 7.75 5.15
C ILE A 145 0.73 8.65 6.35
N LEU A 146 1.98 8.64 6.80
CA LEU A 146 2.43 9.48 7.92
C LEU A 146 2.24 10.97 7.66
N LEU A 147 2.53 11.43 6.44
CA LEU A 147 2.34 12.83 6.05
C LEU A 147 0.86 13.20 6.02
N TRP A 148 0.02 12.32 5.51
CA TRP A 148 -1.42 12.55 5.40
C TRP A 148 -2.12 12.48 6.76
N VAL A 149 -1.89 11.44 7.56
CA VAL A 149 -2.45 11.30 8.92
C VAL A 149 -1.97 12.43 9.82
N GLY A 150 -0.69 12.83 9.70
CA GLY A 150 -0.12 13.98 10.41
C GLY A 150 -0.65 15.34 9.94
N LYS A 151 -1.62 15.38 9.00
CA LYS A 151 -2.21 16.60 8.43
C LYS A 151 -1.19 17.57 7.81
N ASN A 152 -0.01 17.07 7.43
CA ASN A 152 1.01 17.87 6.75
C ASN A 152 0.69 18.08 5.27
N VAL A 153 -0.04 17.12 4.65
CA VAL A 153 -0.44 17.14 3.24
C VAL A 153 -1.88 16.66 3.12
N THR A 154 -2.67 17.27 2.24
CA THR A 154 -4.01 16.77 1.89
C THR A 154 -3.90 15.71 0.79
N ALA A 155 -4.82 14.73 0.78
CA ALA A 155 -4.84 13.67 -0.23
C ALA A 155 -4.88 14.23 -1.66
N MET A 156 -5.75 15.21 -1.92
CA MET A 156 -5.90 15.81 -3.24
C MET A 156 -4.64 16.57 -3.69
N HIS A 157 -3.98 17.28 -2.77
CA HIS A 157 -2.73 17.99 -3.07
C HIS A 157 -1.61 17.00 -3.45
N GLN A 158 -1.47 15.91 -2.71
CA GLN A 158 -0.49 14.88 -3.01
C GLN A 158 -0.76 14.24 -4.38
N ILE A 159 -1.98 13.80 -4.65
CA ILE A 159 -2.33 13.18 -5.93
C ILE A 159 -2.03 14.12 -7.09
N SER A 160 -2.50 15.37 -7.03
CA SER A 160 -2.37 16.30 -8.15
C SER A 160 -0.93 16.73 -8.46
N HIS A 161 -0.06 16.82 -7.45
CA HIS A 161 1.32 17.31 -7.63
C HIS A 161 2.34 16.19 -7.82
N VAL A 162 2.09 15.00 -7.23
CA VAL A 162 3.08 13.91 -7.25
C VAL A 162 2.80 12.90 -8.36
N PHE A 163 1.58 12.81 -8.90
CA PHE A 163 1.23 11.85 -9.95
C PHE A 163 2.13 11.96 -11.18
N PHE A 164 2.32 13.16 -11.74
CA PHE A 164 3.15 13.34 -12.93
C PHE A 164 4.65 13.03 -12.68
N PRO A 165 5.29 13.53 -11.62
CA PRO A 165 6.64 13.08 -11.26
C PRO A 165 6.76 11.59 -11.05
N ALA A 166 5.80 10.94 -10.38
CA ALA A 166 5.77 9.51 -10.17
C ALA A 166 5.66 8.73 -11.50
N LEU A 167 4.82 9.21 -12.41
CA LEU A 167 4.67 8.63 -13.75
C LEU A 167 5.98 8.73 -14.56
N ILE A 168 6.68 9.85 -14.51
CA ILE A 168 8.00 10.02 -15.15
C ILE A 168 9.01 9.06 -14.52
N ASN A 169 8.99 8.92 -13.17
CA ASN A 169 9.86 7.99 -12.45
C ASN A 169 9.60 6.52 -12.82
N LEU A 170 8.39 6.16 -13.22
CA LEU A 170 8.09 4.86 -13.82
C LEU A 170 8.58 4.78 -15.28
N LEU A 171 8.20 5.75 -16.12
CA LEU A 171 8.37 5.66 -17.58
C LEU A 171 9.84 5.69 -18.02
N VAL A 172 10.69 6.46 -17.36
CA VAL A 172 12.11 6.57 -17.71
C VAL A 172 12.84 5.24 -17.51
N PRO A 173 12.84 4.59 -16.32
CA PRO A 173 13.46 3.29 -16.15
C PRO A 173 12.81 2.20 -17.00
N LEU A 174 11.49 2.26 -17.19
CA LEU A 174 10.75 1.28 -18.00
C LEU A 174 11.15 1.33 -19.48
N THR A 175 11.30 2.51 -20.05
CA THR A 175 11.78 2.67 -21.42
C THR A 175 13.22 2.20 -21.57
N ILE A 176 14.10 2.54 -20.65
CA ILE A 176 15.49 2.06 -20.65
C ILE A 176 15.50 0.53 -20.56
N ALA A 177 14.76 -0.05 -19.60
CA ALA A 177 14.65 -1.50 -19.41
C ALA A 177 14.10 -2.22 -20.66
N ASN A 178 13.11 -1.62 -21.32
CA ASN A 178 12.52 -2.16 -22.54
C ASN A 178 13.53 -2.33 -23.68
N PHE A 179 14.51 -1.41 -23.80
CA PHE A 179 15.54 -1.48 -24.85
C PHE A 179 16.74 -2.36 -24.44
N TRP A 180 17.13 -2.36 -23.16
CA TRP A 180 18.36 -2.98 -22.68
C TRP A 180 18.16 -4.39 -22.15
N LEU A 181 17.04 -4.69 -21.47
CA LEU A 181 16.87 -5.97 -20.77
C LEU A 181 16.41 -7.11 -21.68
N PHE A 182 15.64 -6.80 -22.72
CA PHE A 182 15.05 -7.84 -23.60
C PHE A 182 15.30 -7.55 -25.08
N LYS A 183 15.72 -8.60 -25.82
CA LYS A 183 15.79 -8.56 -27.29
C LYS A 183 14.38 -8.39 -27.88
N LYS A 184 14.31 -7.78 -29.08
CA LYS A 184 13.03 -7.38 -29.71
C LYS A 184 12.03 -8.54 -29.88
N ASP A 185 12.52 -9.73 -30.19
CA ASP A 185 11.70 -10.92 -30.50
C ASP A 185 11.75 -11.98 -29.38
N ALA A 186 12.10 -11.59 -28.16
CA ALA A 186 12.18 -12.52 -27.06
C ALA A 186 10.77 -12.97 -26.63
N THR A 187 10.49 -14.26 -26.74
CA THR A 187 9.24 -14.89 -26.32
C THR A 187 9.37 -15.58 -24.97
N LEU A 188 8.28 -15.62 -24.22
CA LEU A 188 8.15 -16.39 -23.00
C LEU A 188 7.42 -17.70 -23.30
N ARG A 189 7.79 -18.75 -22.58
CA ARG A 189 6.93 -19.93 -22.49
C ARG A 189 5.71 -19.53 -21.63
N VAL A 190 4.55 -19.45 -22.24
CA VAL A 190 3.30 -19.19 -21.53
C VAL A 190 2.87 -20.51 -20.89
N MET A 191 2.70 -20.52 -19.56
CA MET A 191 2.14 -21.66 -18.84
C MET A 191 0.70 -21.90 -19.26
N SER A 192 0.29 -23.16 -19.40
CA SER A 192 -1.08 -23.53 -19.72
C SER A 192 -2.04 -23.21 -18.56
N GLU A 193 -3.35 -23.15 -18.86
CA GLU A 193 -4.36 -22.93 -17.82
C GLU A 193 -4.38 -24.04 -16.76
N GLU A 194 -4.07 -25.26 -17.18
CA GLU A 194 -3.99 -26.44 -16.32
C GLU A 194 -2.82 -26.34 -15.33
N GLU A 195 -1.63 -25.92 -15.81
CA GLU A 195 -0.45 -25.71 -14.97
C GLU A 195 -0.64 -24.60 -13.91
N MET A 196 -1.56 -23.67 -14.14
CA MET A 196 -1.91 -22.60 -13.20
C MET A 196 -3.07 -22.96 -12.26
N ALA A 197 -3.87 -23.96 -12.60
CA ALA A 197 -5.02 -24.37 -11.81
C ALA A 197 -4.62 -25.17 -10.56
N ASP A 198 -3.53 -25.94 -10.65
CA ASP A 198 -3.12 -26.89 -9.60
C ASP A 198 -2.62 -26.25 -8.28
N GLU A 199 -2.32 -24.96 -8.28
CA GLU A 199 -1.67 -24.31 -7.12
C GLU A 199 -2.63 -23.60 -6.16
N TYR A 200 -3.91 -23.44 -6.52
CA TYR A 200 -4.92 -22.82 -5.63
C TYR A 200 -6.03 -23.80 -5.30
N ALA A 201 -6.50 -23.75 -4.05
CA ALA A 201 -7.61 -24.58 -3.60
C ALA A 201 -8.76 -24.57 -4.64
N PRO A 202 -9.14 -25.74 -5.18
CA PRO A 202 -10.12 -25.82 -6.27
C PRO A 202 -11.54 -25.44 -5.85
N GLU A 203 -11.80 -25.22 -4.58
CA GLU A 203 -13.12 -25.17 -3.97
C GLU A 203 -13.83 -23.80 -4.05
N ILE A 204 -13.13 -22.70 -4.37
CA ILE A 204 -13.75 -21.38 -4.36
C ILE A 204 -14.25 -20.99 -5.74
N PRO A 205 -15.57 -20.71 -5.92
CA PRO A 205 -16.15 -20.28 -7.20
C PRO A 205 -15.50 -18.98 -7.73
N ASN A 206 -15.35 -18.90 -9.05
CA ASN A 206 -14.76 -17.70 -9.68
C ASN A 206 -15.53 -16.40 -9.37
N HIS A 207 -16.84 -16.48 -9.14
CA HIS A 207 -17.67 -15.35 -8.73
C HIS A 207 -17.23 -14.82 -7.37
N SER A 208 -17.09 -15.69 -6.38
CA SER A 208 -16.69 -15.34 -5.02
C SER A 208 -15.30 -14.75 -4.95
N ARG A 209 -14.35 -15.27 -5.74
CA ARG A 209 -13.00 -14.68 -5.86
C ARG A 209 -13.03 -13.24 -6.37
N ARG A 210 -13.87 -12.95 -7.37
CA ARG A 210 -14.04 -11.58 -7.88
C ARG A 210 -14.68 -10.67 -6.84
N VAL A 211 -15.69 -11.15 -6.10
CA VAL A 211 -16.35 -10.39 -5.05
C VAL A 211 -15.36 -10.06 -3.92
N ILE A 212 -14.58 -11.04 -3.45
CA ILE A 212 -13.55 -10.84 -2.43
C ILE A 212 -12.51 -9.80 -2.89
N PHE A 213 -12.05 -9.89 -4.15
CA PHE A 213 -11.14 -8.92 -4.72
C PHE A 213 -11.74 -7.52 -4.76
N VAL A 214 -12.97 -7.39 -5.23
CA VAL A 214 -13.68 -6.10 -5.31
C VAL A 214 -13.89 -5.49 -3.93
N ILE A 215 -14.34 -6.29 -2.95
CA ILE A 215 -14.52 -5.83 -1.57
C ILE A 215 -13.17 -5.37 -1.00
N GLY A 216 -12.11 -6.15 -1.14
CA GLY A 216 -10.78 -5.79 -0.64
C GLY A 216 -10.24 -4.49 -1.25
N VAL A 217 -10.32 -4.35 -2.57
CA VAL A 217 -9.87 -3.12 -3.27
C VAL A 217 -10.73 -1.92 -2.89
N LEU A 218 -12.05 -2.07 -2.84
CA LEU A 218 -12.95 -0.99 -2.43
C LEU A 218 -12.73 -0.58 -0.97
N SER A 219 -12.51 -1.55 -0.08
CA SER A 219 -12.21 -1.26 1.33
C SER A 219 -11.01 -0.34 1.49
N LEU A 220 -9.96 -0.54 0.71
CA LEU A 220 -8.77 0.31 0.74
C LEU A 220 -8.98 1.63 -0.02
N ALA A 221 -9.58 1.59 -1.21
CA ALA A 221 -9.80 2.77 -2.03
C ALA A 221 -10.76 3.79 -1.41
N LEU A 222 -11.70 3.34 -0.57
CA LEU A 222 -12.68 4.20 0.10
C LEU A 222 -12.15 4.85 1.39
N VAL A 223 -10.98 4.46 1.89
CA VAL A 223 -10.41 5.03 3.14
C VAL A 223 -10.24 6.55 3.09
N PRO A 224 -9.68 7.16 2.02
CA PRO A 224 -9.60 8.61 1.94
C PRO A 224 -10.97 9.30 1.95
N VAL A 225 -11.96 8.69 1.30
CA VAL A 225 -13.34 9.20 1.28
C VAL A 225 -13.95 9.11 2.69
N PHE A 226 -13.76 7.97 3.38
CA PHE A 226 -14.21 7.78 4.75
C PHE A 226 -13.63 8.87 5.67
N GLN A 227 -12.33 9.14 5.59
CA GLN A 227 -11.71 10.20 6.38
C GLN A 227 -12.26 11.59 6.05
N MET A 228 -12.47 11.90 4.75
CA MET A 228 -13.02 13.20 4.34
C MET A 228 -14.45 13.44 4.83
N VAL A 229 -15.24 12.38 4.96
CA VAL A 229 -16.66 12.48 5.36
C VAL A 229 -16.82 12.46 6.88
N THR A 230 -16.00 11.69 7.58
CA THR A 230 -16.17 11.44 9.03
C THR A 230 -15.21 12.24 9.91
N ASP A 231 -14.13 12.80 9.35
CA ASP A 231 -12.99 13.39 10.08
C ASP A 231 -12.32 12.41 11.07
N LEU A 232 -12.63 11.11 10.98
CA LEU A 232 -12.03 10.08 11.82
C LEU A 232 -10.68 9.61 11.28
N PRO A 233 -9.80 9.07 12.14
CA PRO A 233 -8.52 8.51 11.71
C PRO A 233 -8.67 7.42 10.65
N PRO A 234 -7.80 7.37 9.61
CA PRO A 234 -7.91 6.44 8.49
C PRO A 234 -7.91 4.96 8.88
N PHE A 235 -7.22 4.59 9.97
CA PHE A 235 -7.18 3.20 10.43
C PHE A 235 -8.55 2.62 10.76
N LEU A 236 -9.52 3.45 11.21
CA LEU A 236 -10.89 3.00 11.46
C LEU A 236 -11.61 2.63 10.17
N GLY A 237 -11.36 3.36 9.08
CA GLY A 237 -11.91 3.02 7.77
C GLY A 237 -11.37 1.69 7.23
N VAL A 238 -10.06 1.44 7.38
CA VAL A 238 -9.46 0.16 6.99
C VAL A 238 -9.96 -0.98 7.86
N LEU A 239 -10.08 -0.76 9.17
CA LEU A 239 -10.61 -1.75 10.12
C LEU A 239 -12.05 -2.15 9.76
N LEU A 240 -12.91 -1.17 9.44
CA LEU A 240 -14.26 -1.43 8.97
C LEU A 240 -14.25 -2.28 7.69
N GLY A 241 -13.41 -1.93 6.73
CA GLY A 241 -13.24 -2.70 5.49
C GLY A 241 -12.75 -4.13 5.75
N LEU A 242 -11.82 -4.31 6.68
CA LEU A 242 -11.34 -5.63 7.12
C LEU A 242 -12.47 -6.47 7.73
N VAL A 243 -13.28 -5.88 8.62
CA VAL A 243 -14.42 -6.57 9.24
C VAL A 243 -15.43 -7.02 8.18
N VAL A 244 -15.78 -6.15 7.23
CA VAL A 244 -16.71 -6.49 6.13
C VAL A 244 -16.15 -7.64 5.29
N LEU A 245 -14.87 -7.58 4.92
CA LEU A 245 -14.21 -8.61 4.12
C LEU A 245 -14.15 -9.93 4.89
N TRP A 246 -13.75 -9.90 6.16
CA TRP A 246 -13.66 -11.10 7.00
C TRP A 246 -15.03 -11.74 7.18
N PHE A 247 -16.06 -10.95 7.53
CA PHE A 247 -17.43 -11.46 7.67
C PHE A 247 -17.93 -12.12 6.38
N TYR A 248 -17.65 -11.54 5.22
CA TYR A 248 -18.00 -12.13 3.94
C TYR A 248 -17.29 -13.47 3.70
N THR A 249 -15.99 -13.55 4.03
CA THR A 249 -15.21 -14.77 3.82
C THR A 249 -15.54 -15.88 4.83
N ASP A 250 -16.02 -15.53 6.03
CA ASP A 250 -16.41 -16.50 7.06
C ASP A 250 -17.77 -17.15 6.78
N ILE A 251 -18.69 -16.43 6.12
CA ILE A 251 -20.01 -16.95 5.74
C ILE A 251 -19.92 -17.86 4.51
N MET A 252 -18.91 -17.71 3.66
CA MET A 252 -18.74 -18.47 2.43
C MET A 252 -18.21 -19.88 2.66
#